data_ef51db195b6a0078e3e71fac49742702
#
_entry.id   ef51db195b6a0078e3e71fac49742702
#
_cell.length_a   1.000
_cell.length_b   1.000
_cell.length_c   1.000
_cell.angle_alpha   90.00
_cell.angle_beta   90.00
_cell.angle_gamma   90.00
#
_symmetry.space_group_name_H-M   'P 1'
#
loop_
_entity.id
_entity.type
_entity.pdbx_description
1 polymer ?
#
loop_
_entity_poly.entity_id
_entity_poly.type
_entity_poly.pdbx_seq_one_letter_code
_entity_poly.pdbx_strand_id
1 'polypeptide(L)'
;MPSHSVLLRALLGAALLNAGCQHGPDPKAQRAAEIQNDLAVGSLNQGDFQSAYQEFQLAVQLDDTLAEAHNGLGLVLHLNYQKTAEAEVQYKRAIELRPTFSDARVNLGNLYLDEARYDEAIAQYEVALNDMLYRTPHFAQSNLGWALYKKGQTDKAIESVRAAVTAVPNFCQGWRTLGMIYEGSGHTDKACEAFAEFAQDCPTVADAHQKLGLCRVKLGRTELARASFAACVEHAGPGSLREDCVSYLTRLGGAVPAPHPAPPAAKP
;
A
#
# COMPACT_ATOMS: atom_id res chain seq x y z
N MET A 1 -12.76 -28.88 84.98
CA MET A 1 -13.86 -28.26 84.22
C MET A 1 -13.31 -28.00 82.82
N PRO A 2 -14.05 -28.33 81.77
CA PRO A 2 -13.43 -29.09 80.71
C PRO A 2 -12.76 -28.24 79.65
N SER A 3 -11.67 -28.80 79.14
CA SER A 3 -10.89 -28.39 77.98
C SER A 3 -11.66 -28.62 76.61
N HIS A 4 -11.76 -27.66 75.79
CA HIS A 4 -12.21 -27.86 74.42
C HIS A 4 -11.01 -27.80 73.50
N SER A 5 -10.59 -28.98 73.05
CA SER A 5 -9.65 -29.16 71.93
C SER A 5 -10.37 -28.85 70.60
N VAL A 6 -9.95 -27.78 69.88
CA VAL A 6 -10.39 -27.49 68.51
C VAL A 6 -9.40 -28.12 67.56
N LEU A 7 -9.83 -29.18 66.91
CA LEU A 7 -9.12 -29.82 65.78
C LEU A 7 -9.11 -28.92 64.59
N LEU A 8 -7.96 -28.33 64.23
CA LEU A 8 -7.71 -27.59 63.00
C LEU A 8 -7.44 -28.58 61.86
N ARG A 9 -8.48 -28.86 61.06
CA ARG A 9 -8.32 -29.62 59.81
C ARG A 9 -7.68 -28.71 58.78
N ALA A 10 -6.40 -28.94 58.49
CA ALA A 10 -5.71 -28.37 57.35
C ALA A 10 -6.25 -29.00 56.06
N LEU A 11 -7.02 -28.25 55.30
CA LEU A 11 -7.37 -28.57 53.92
C LEU A 11 -6.18 -28.16 53.05
N LEU A 12 -5.31 -29.10 52.69
CA LEU A 12 -4.36 -28.97 51.60
C LEU A 12 -5.16 -28.98 50.27
N GLY A 13 -5.49 -27.78 49.77
CA GLY A 13 -5.93 -27.58 48.41
C GLY A 13 -4.74 -27.80 47.46
N ALA A 14 -4.69 -28.95 46.82
CA ALA A 14 -3.78 -29.17 45.67
C ALA A 14 -4.20 -28.26 44.54
N ALA A 15 -3.55 -27.09 44.39
CA ALA A 15 -3.60 -26.30 43.19
C ALA A 15 -2.87 -27.09 42.10
N LEU A 16 -3.64 -27.79 41.29
CA LEU A 16 -3.16 -28.32 40.00
C LEU A 16 -2.80 -27.11 39.12
N LEU A 17 -1.53 -26.74 39.17
CA LEU A 17 -0.92 -25.89 38.17
C LEU A 17 -1.00 -26.65 36.84
N ASN A 18 -2.04 -26.39 36.04
CA ASN A 18 -2.03 -26.69 34.61
C ASN A 18 -0.93 -25.84 33.98
N ALA A 19 0.31 -26.29 34.09
CA ALA A 19 1.37 -25.92 33.22
C ALA A 19 1.04 -26.56 31.84
N GLY A 20 0.11 -25.95 31.09
CA GLY A 20 -0.04 -26.22 29.70
C GLY A 20 1.31 -25.90 29.04
N CYS A 21 2.06 -26.95 28.72
CA CYS A 21 3.18 -26.82 27.80
C CYS A 21 2.62 -26.17 26.53
N GLN A 22 2.85 -24.88 26.39
CA GLN A 22 2.71 -24.23 25.07
C GLN A 22 3.81 -24.87 24.19
N HIS A 23 3.48 -26.01 23.61
CA HIS A 23 4.26 -26.50 22.50
C HIS A 23 4.04 -25.47 21.40
N GLY A 24 5.11 -24.80 20.99
CA GLY A 24 5.10 -24.02 19.76
C GLY A 24 4.61 -24.91 18.61
N PRO A 25 4.23 -24.32 17.46
CA PRO A 25 3.74 -25.09 16.33
C PRO A 25 4.74 -26.19 15.96
N ASP A 26 4.23 -27.37 15.55
CA ASP A 26 5.06 -28.50 15.10
C ASP A 26 6.00 -28.01 14.01
N PRO A 27 7.33 -28.28 14.09
CA PRO A 27 8.28 -27.86 13.05
C PRO A 27 7.91 -28.30 11.61
N LYS A 28 7.15 -29.40 11.47
CA LYS A 28 6.62 -29.79 10.17
C LYS A 28 5.49 -28.89 9.71
N ALA A 29 4.62 -28.49 10.62
CA ALA A 29 3.53 -27.55 10.32
C ALA A 29 4.09 -26.15 10.00
N GLN A 30 5.07 -25.67 10.74
CA GLN A 30 5.79 -24.43 10.43
C GLN A 30 6.36 -24.45 9.01
N ARG A 31 7.12 -25.51 8.68
CA ARG A 31 7.69 -25.64 7.34
C ARG A 31 6.63 -25.71 6.25
N ALA A 32 5.51 -26.39 6.50
CA ALA A 32 4.40 -26.43 5.56
C ALA A 32 3.73 -25.05 5.42
N ALA A 33 3.58 -24.29 6.50
CA ALA A 33 3.06 -22.93 6.47
C ALA A 33 3.94 -21.98 5.65
N GLU A 34 5.27 -22.03 5.84
CA GLU A 34 6.22 -21.25 5.03
C GLU A 34 6.07 -21.56 3.54
N ILE A 35 5.98 -22.85 3.17
CA ILE A 35 5.78 -23.26 1.77
C ILE A 35 4.47 -22.72 1.21
N GLN A 36 3.38 -22.79 1.96
CA GLN A 36 2.09 -22.25 1.53
C GLN A 36 2.13 -20.73 1.39
N ASN A 37 2.82 -20.03 2.28
CA ASN A 37 3.04 -18.59 2.18
C ASN A 37 3.83 -18.23 0.90
N ASP A 38 4.88 -18.96 0.58
CA ASP A 38 5.68 -18.72 -0.63
C ASP A 38 4.87 -18.98 -1.91
N LEU A 39 4.03 -20.04 -1.93
CA LEU A 39 3.09 -20.29 -3.02
C LEU A 39 2.09 -19.16 -3.16
N ALA A 40 1.52 -18.69 -2.06
CA ALA A 40 0.57 -17.56 -2.05
C ALA A 40 1.17 -16.28 -2.62
N VAL A 41 2.41 -15.98 -2.27
CA VAL A 41 3.16 -14.84 -2.88
C VAL A 41 3.35 -15.05 -4.38
N GLY A 42 3.63 -16.28 -4.81
CA GLY A 42 3.72 -16.66 -6.23
C GLY A 42 2.41 -16.44 -6.98
N SER A 43 1.30 -16.91 -6.43
CA SER A 43 -0.07 -16.75 -6.98
C SER A 43 -0.45 -15.26 -7.03
N LEU A 44 -0.14 -14.50 -5.98
CA LEU A 44 -0.38 -13.05 -5.94
C LEU A 44 0.37 -12.31 -7.06
N ASN A 45 1.64 -12.64 -7.29
CA ASN A 45 2.45 -12.04 -8.35
C ASN A 45 1.94 -12.40 -9.77
N GLN A 46 1.25 -13.52 -9.92
CA GLN A 46 0.60 -13.93 -11.17
C GLN A 46 -0.80 -13.32 -11.35
N GLY A 47 -1.31 -12.61 -10.34
CA GLY A 47 -2.66 -12.06 -10.34
C GLY A 47 -3.75 -13.09 -10.04
N ASP A 48 -3.39 -14.30 -9.60
CA ASP A 48 -4.34 -15.30 -9.14
C ASP A 48 -4.68 -15.07 -7.66
N PHE A 49 -5.55 -14.10 -7.44
CA PHE A 49 -5.97 -13.69 -6.09
C PHE A 49 -6.76 -14.74 -5.35
N GLN A 50 -7.44 -15.64 -6.07
CA GLN A 50 -8.21 -16.71 -5.46
C GLN A 50 -7.28 -17.78 -4.87
N SER A 51 -6.30 -18.23 -5.61
CA SER A 51 -5.28 -19.16 -5.11
C SER A 51 -4.48 -18.52 -3.98
N ALA A 52 -4.03 -17.27 -4.15
CA ALA A 52 -3.30 -16.55 -3.11
C ALA A 52 -4.07 -16.47 -1.78
N TYR A 53 -5.39 -16.20 -1.84
CA TYR A 53 -6.23 -16.19 -0.65
C TYR A 53 -6.28 -17.55 0.05
N GLN A 54 -6.50 -18.63 -0.71
CA GLN A 54 -6.60 -19.98 -0.15
C GLN A 54 -5.28 -20.45 0.46
N GLU A 55 -4.17 -20.16 -0.21
CA GLU A 55 -2.82 -20.54 0.21
C GLU A 55 -2.39 -19.75 1.47
N PHE A 56 -2.61 -18.42 1.54
CA PHE A 56 -2.38 -17.66 2.76
C PHE A 56 -3.27 -18.13 3.92
N GLN A 57 -4.55 -18.43 3.64
CA GLN A 57 -5.45 -18.97 4.67
C GLN A 57 -4.95 -20.32 5.20
N LEU A 58 -4.47 -21.19 4.32
CA LEU A 58 -3.88 -22.46 4.72
C LEU A 58 -2.58 -22.27 5.51
N ALA A 59 -1.73 -21.32 5.11
CA ALA A 59 -0.52 -21.01 5.86
C ALA A 59 -0.84 -20.59 7.30
N VAL A 60 -1.82 -19.69 7.49
CA VAL A 60 -2.29 -19.27 8.82
C VAL A 60 -2.90 -20.43 9.61
N GLN A 61 -3.60 -21.35 8.96
CA GLN A 61 -4.16 -22.54 9.63
C GLN A 61 -3.08 -23.52 10.10
N LEU A 62 -1.98 -23.64 9.33
CA LEU A 62 -0.85 -24.52 9.66
C LEU A 62 0.03 -23.94 10.75
N ASP A 63 0.25 -22.63 10.73
CA ASP A 63 1.00 -21.88 11.73
C ASP A 63 0.42 -20.47 11.91
N ASP A 64 -0.34 -20.27 12.97
CA ASP A 64 -0.95 -18.98 13.34
C ASP A 64 0.05 -17.97 13.90
N THR A 65 1.33 -18.33 14.00
CA THR A 65 2.43 -17.47 14.43
C THR A 65 3.27 -16.92 13.26
N LEU A 66 2.96 -17.31 12.02
CA LEU A 66 3.66 -16.82 10.82
C LEU A 66 3.14 -15.42 10.42
N ALA A 67 3.87 -14.39 10.86
CA ALA A 67 3.49 -13.00 10.64
C ALA A 67 3.34 -12.64 9.15
N GLU A 68 4.16 -13.21 8.26
CA GLU A 68 4.10 -13.02 6.82
C GLU A 68 2.78 -13.49 6.22
N ALA A 69 2.29 -14.66 6.66
CA ALA A 69 1.03 -15.21 6.18
C ALA A 69 -0.16 -14.33 6.58
N HIS A 70 -0.18 -13.83 7.80
CA HIS A 70 -1.18 -12.86 8.25
C HIS A 70 -1.13 -11.57 7.44
N ASN A 71 0.06 -11.01 7.19
CA ASN A 71 0.20 -9.82 6.36
C ASN A 71 -0.27 -10.06 4.92
N GLY A 72 0.10 -11.18 4.31
CA GLY A 72 -0.33 -11.56 2.96
C GLY A 72 -1.84 -11.78 2.87
N LEU A 73 -2.44 -12.49 3.82
CA LEU A 73 -3.89 -12.68 3.90
C LEU A 73 -4.63 -11.33 4.04
N GLY A 74 -4.13 -10.43 4.91
CA GLY A 74 -4.62 -9.07 5.05
C GLY A 74 -4.59 -8.30 3.73
N LEU A 75 -3.50 -8.41 2.97
CA LEU A 75 -3.34 -7.72 1.68
C LEU A 75 -4.39 -8.17 0.65
N VAL A 76 -4.60 -9.47 0.51
CA VAL A 76 -5.59 -10.03 -0.42
C VAL A 76 -7.01 -9.67 0.01
N LEU A 77 -7.32 -9.74 1.30
CA LEU A 77 -8.62 -9.33 1.85
C LEU A 77 -8.91 -7.85 1.59
N HIS A 78 -7.90 -6.97 1.80
CA HIS A 78 -8.04 -5.53 1.61
C HIS A 78 -8.23 -5.16 0.14
N LEU A 79 -7.27 -5.53 -0.72
CA LEU A 79 -7.20 -5.00 -2.08
C LEU A 79 -8.13 -5.72 -3.07
N ASN A 80 -8.34 -7.02 -2.89
CA ASN A 80 -9.07 -7.82 -3.88
C ASN A 80 -10.49 -8.15 -3.44
N TYR A 81 -10.72 -8.39 -2.16
CA TYR A 81 -12.05 -8.74 -1.64
C TYR A 81 -12.77 -7.59 -0.95
N GLN A 82 -12.10 -6.45 -0.71
CA GLN A 82 -12.64 -5.27 -0.03
C GLN A 82 -13.22 -5.59 1.37
N LYS A 83 -12.65 -6.60 2.03
CA LYS A 83 -13.02 -7.05 3.37
C LYS A 83 -12.15 -6.34 4.41
N THR A 84 -12.32 -5.02 4.52
CA THR A 84 -11.42 -4.16 5.30
C THR A 84 -11.35 -4.54 6.78
N ALA A 85 -12.48 -4.89 7.41
CA ALA A 85 -12.50 -5.30 8.80
C ALA A 85 -11.72 -6.61 9.05
N GLU A 86 -11.85 -7.60 8.15
CA GLU A 86 -11.08 -8.85 8.25
C GLU A 86 -9.59 -8.60 7.98
N ALA A 87 -9.27 -7.73 7.02
CA ALA A 87 -7.89 -7.34 6.70
C ALA A 87 -7.21 -6.62 7.88
N GLU A 88 -7.91 -5.71 8.55
CA GLU A 88 -7.40 -5.00 9.73
C GLU A 88 -6.99 -5.99 10.84
N VAL A 89 -7.82 -7.01 11.08
CA VAL A 89 -7.51 -8.06 12.06
C VAL A 89 -6.21 -8.80 11.68
N GLN A 90 -6.05 -9.16 10.41
CA GLN A 90 -4.88 -9.88 9.94
C GLN A 90 -3.60 -9.02 10.03
N TYR A 91 -3.65 -7.76 9.61
CA TYR A 91 -2.50 -6.85 9.73
C TYR A 91 -2.10 -6.61 11.19
N LYS A 92 -3.08 -6.41 12.08
CA LYS A 92 -2.80 -6.27 13.52
C LYS A 92 -2.16 -7.53 14.09
N ARG A 93 -2.63 -8.70 13.68
CA ARG A 93 -2.04 -9.97 14.12
C ARG A 93 -0.59 -10.11 13.64
N ALA A 94 -0.29 -9.75 12.40
CA ALA A 94 1.08 -9.73 11.88
C ALA A 94 2.00 -8.80 12.70
N ILE A 95 1.50 -7.63 13.09
CA ILE A 95 2.24 -6.66 13.91
C ILE A 95 2.41 -7.14 15.35
N GLU A 96 1.41 -7.80 15.93
CA GLU A 96 1.53 -8.43 17.27
C GLU A 96 2.62 -9.49 17.29
N LEU A 97 2.64 -10.36 16.28
CA LEU A 97 3.63 -11.43 16.14
C LEU A 97 5.04 -10.89 15.90
N ARG A 98 5.15 -9.82 15.12
CA ARG A 98 6.42 -9.16 14.81
C ARG A 98 6.28 -7.64 14.88
N PRO A 99 6.53 -7.02 16.04
CA PRO A 99 6.36 -5.56 16.23
C PRO A 99 7.21 -4.69 15.28
N THR A 100 8.29 -5.20 14.73
CA THR A 100 9.17 -4.53 13.75
C THR A 100 8.79 -4.81 12.30
N PHE A 101 7.59 -5.36 12.04
CA PHE A 101 7.17 -5.65 10.67
C PHE A 101 6.66 -4.39 9.95
N SER A 102 7.58 -3.62 9.41
CA SER A 102 7.30 -2.33 8.76
C SER A 102 6.34 -2.45 7.57
N ASP A 103 6.43 -3.53 6.76
CA ASP A 103 5.50 -3.74 5.65
C ASP A 103 4.05 -3.93 6.13
N ALA A 104 3.84 -4.71 7.20
CA ALA A 104 2.51 -4.89 7.78
C ALA A 104 1.93 -3.58 8.34
N ARG A 105 2.79 -2.74 8.94
CA ARG A 105 2.38 -1.39 9.40
C ARG A 105 1.99 -0.49 8.24
N VAL A 106 2.77 -0.50 7.17
CA VAL A 106 2.44 0.30 5.97
C VAL A 106 1.13 -0.18 5.34
N ASN A 107 0.91 -1.49 5.25
CA ASN A 107 -0.34 -2.04 4.73
C ASN A 107 -1.54 -1.68 5.62
N LEU A 108 -1.40 -1.73 6.95
CA LEU A 108 -2.42 -1.27 7.88
C LEU A 108 -2.66 0.24 7.75
N GLY A 109 -1.59 1.02 7.58
CA GLY A 109 -1.68 2.46 7.30
C GLY A 109 -2.43 2.75 6.00
N ASN A 110 -2.19 1.98 4.94
CA ASN A 110 -2.91 2.10 3.67
C ASN A 110 -4.40 1.79 3.84
N LEU A 111 -4.75 0.74 4.57
CA LEU A 111 -6.14 0.42 4.89
C LEU A 111 -6.81 1.58 5.63
N TYR A 112 -6.18 2.15 6.64
CA TYR A 112 -6.72 3.31 7.37
C TYR A 112 -6.84 4.55 6.48
N LEU A 113 -5.90 4.75 5.56
CA LEU A 113 -5.95 5.84 4.58
C LEU A 113 -7.17 5.70 3.65
N ASP A 114 -7.44 4.49 3.16
CA ASP A 114 -8.57 4.20 2.28
C ASP A 114 -9.92 4.38 3.01
N GLU A 115 -9.96 4.11 4.31
CA GLU A 115 -11.11 4.38 5.19
C GLU A 115 -11.17 5.83 5.70
N ALA A 116 -10.31 6.73 5.22
CA ALA A 116 -10.17 8.12 5.67
C ALA A 116 -9.85 8.27 7.19
N ARG A 117 -9.31 7.26 7.81
CA ARG A 117 -8.83 7.22 9.20
C ARG A 117 -7.39 7.76 9.27
N TYR A 118 -7.24 9.04 8.91
CA TYR A 118 -5.93 9.65 8.63
C TYR A 118 -4.98 9.66 9.83
N ASP A 119 -5.48 9.85 11.06
CA ASP A 119 -4.64 9.83 12.27
C ASP A 119 -4.01 8.46 12.52
N GLU A 120 -4.80 7.42 12.32
CA GLU A 120 -4.35 6.03 12.49
C GLU A 120 -3.37 5.65 11.36
N ALA A 121 -3.63 6.09 10.14
CA ALA A 121 -2.70 5.89 9.01
C ALA A 121 -1.34 6.55 9.29
N ILE A 122 -1.34 7.82 9.70
CA ILE A 122 -0.13 8.57 10.04
C ILE A 122 0.67 7.84 11.12
N ALA A 123 0.01 7.39 12.20
CA ALA A 123 0.68 6.69 13.29
C ALA A 123 1.38 5.40 12.81
N GLN A 124 0.75 4.63 11.90
CA GLN A 124 1.38 3.42 11.38
C GLN A 124 2.58 3.73 10.48
N TYR A 125 2.48 4.73 9.62
CA TYR A 125 3.60 5.14 8.76
C TYR A 125 4.77 5.69 9.56
N GLU A 126 4.54 6.50 10.58
CA GLU A 126 5.59 7.05 11.44
C GLU A 126 6.35 5.93 12.17
N VAL A 127 5.64 4.92 12.69
CA VAL A 127 6.31 3.78 13.31
C VAL A 127 7.12 2.97 12.30
N ALA A 128 6.60 2.74 11.09
CA ALA A 128 7.33 2.04 10.04
C ALA A 128 8.60 2.81 9.62
N LEU A 129 8.53 4.13 9.53
CA LEU A 129 9.65 4.99 9.15
C LEU A 129 10.74 5.12 10.24
N ASN A 130 10.44 4.79 11.48
CA ASN A 130 11.43 4.72 12.56
C ASN A 130 12.28 3.43 12.51
N ASP A 131 11.89 2.46 11.70
CA ASP A 131 12.69 1.25 11.49
C ASP A 131 13.79 1.51 10.44
N MET A 132 15.04 1.56 10.90
CA MET A 132 16.21 1.76 10.03
C MET A 132 16.47 0.61 9.05
N LEU A 133 15.86 -0.56 9.28
CA LEU A 133 16.00 -1.73 8.41
C LEU A 133 14.87 -1.82 7.37
N TYR A 134 13.92 -0.92 7.41
CA TYR A 134 12.84 -0.87 6.44
C TYR A 134 13.38 -0.56 5.03
N ARG A 135 13.14 -1.47 4.09
CA ARG A 135 13.79 -1.42 2.76
C ARG A 135 13.20 -0.42 1.79
N THR A 136 11.93 -0.06 1.97
CA THR A 136 11.18 0.77 1.02
C THR A 136 10.52 1.98 1.69
N PRO A 137 11.27 2.80 2.47
CA PRO A 137 10.71 3.90 3.26
C PRO A 137 10.04 4.98 2.39
N HIS A 138 10.43 5.13 1.12
CA HIS A 138 9.87 6.09 0.19
C HIS A 138 8.37 5.85 -0.06
N PHE A 139 7.89 4.61 -0.06
CA PHE A 139 6.45 4.34 -0.14
C PHE A 139 5.71 4.86 1.10
N ALA A 140 6.22 4.52 2.29
CA ALA A 140 5.64 5.00 3.54
C ALA A 140 5.67 6.53 3.65
N GLN A 141 6.76 7.18 3.24
CA GLN A 141 6.88 8.64 3.21
C GLN A 141 5.87 9.29 2.27
N SER A 142 5.68 8.74 1.06
CA SER A 142 4.70 9.25 0.11
C SER A 142 3.26 9.10 0.63
N ASN A 143 2.93 7.95 1.22
CA ASN A 143 1.60 7.70 1.77
C ASN A 143 1.34 8.52 3.05
N LEU A 144 2.36 8.69 3.91
CA LEU A 144 2.32 9.62 5.04
C LEU A 144 2.02 11.04 4.56
N GLY A 145 2.73 11.50 3.53
CA GLY A 145 2.48 12.82 2.95
C GLY A 145 1.05 12.97 2.44
N TRP A 146 0.50 11.96 1.78
CA TRP A 146 -0.88 11.98 1.34
C TRP A 146 -1.88 12.02 2.51
N ALA A 147 -1.66 11.23 3.55
CA ALA A 147 -2.48 11.23 4.76
C ALA A 147 -2.44 12.60 5.49
N LEU A 148 -1.23 13.19 5.63
CA LEU A 148 -1.05 14.53 6.19
C LEU A 148 -1.78 15.61 5.38
N TYR A 149 -1.73 15.53 4.04
CA TYR A 149 -2.45 16.44 3.17
C TYR A 149 -3.97 16.33 3.37
N LYS A 150 -4.49 15.11 3.40
CA LYS A 150 -5.92 14.85 3.67
C LYS A 150 -6.37 15.41 5.03
N LYS A 151 -5.45 15.46 5.99
CA LYS A 151 -5.67 16.06 7.32
C LYS A 151 -5.49 17.59 7.34
N GLY A 152 -5.15 18.22 6.22
CA GLY A 152 -4.92 19.66 6.11
C GLY A 152 -3.53 20.13 6.54
N GLN A 153 -2.59 19.23 6.79
CA GLN A 153 -1.20 19.54 7.17
C GLN A 153 -0.31 19.61 5.92
N THR A 154 -0.64 20.56 5.02
CA THR A 154 -0.04 20.63 3.67
C THR A 154 1.47 20.78 3.67
N ASP A 155 2.05 21.61 4.55
CA ASP A 155 3.51 21.84 4.57
C ASP A 155 4.27 20.54 4.94
N LYS A 156 3.81 19.85 5.96
CA LYS A 156 4.39 18.57 6.37
C LYS A 156 4.19 17.49 5.30
N ALA A 157 3.05 17.52 4.61
CA ALA A 157 2.77 16.62 3.50
C ALA A 157 3.79 16.79 2.37
N ILE A 158 4.04 18.02 1.96
CA ILE A 158 5.03 18.37 0.93
C ILE A 158 6.44 17.94 1.37
N GLU A 159 6.82 18.20 2.61
CA GLU A 159 8.12 17.79 3.16
C GLU A 159 8.31 16.27 3.09
N SER A 160 7.31 15.51 3.55
CA SER A 160 7.35 14.04 3.55
C SER A 160 7.49 13.46 2.13
N VAL A 161 6.66 13.93 1.17
CA VAL A 161 6.74 13.41 -0.21
C VAL A 161 8.02 13.86 -0.91
N ARG A 162 8.50 15.07 -0.65
CA ARG A 162 9.80 15.52 -1.19
C ARG A 162 10.95 14.67 -0.69
N ALA A 163 10.94 14.28 0.58
CA ALA A 163 11.94 13.33 1.10
C ALA A 163 11.92 12.01 0.32
N ALA A 164 10.72 11.47 0.01
CA ALA A 164 10.58 10.26 -0.77
C ALA A 164 11.18 10.36 -2.18
N VAL A 165 10.84 11.43 -2.94
CA VAL A 165 11.33 11.61 -4.32
C VAL A 165 12.79 12.05 -4.38
N THR A 166 13.32 12.67 -3.33
CA THR A 166 14.75 12.98 -3.24
C THR A 166 15.57 11.72 -2.99
N ALA A 167 15.07 10.82 -2.14
CA ALA A 167 15.75 9.56 -1.87
C ALA A 167 15.68 8.59 -3.07
N VAL A 168 14.58 8.60 -3.81
CA VAL A 168 14.34 7.73 -4.97
C VAL A 168 13.77 8.59 -6.11
N PRO A 169 14.62 9.21 -6.95
CA PRO A 169 14.18 10.14 -8.00
C PRO A 169 13.20 9.51 -9.00
N ASN A 170 13.39 8.26 -9.41
CA ASN A 170 12.49 7.55 -10.33
C ASN A 170 11.22 6.97 -9.66
N PHE A 171 10.85 7.48 -8.51
CA PHE A 171 9.64 7.06 -7.79
C PHE A 171 8.39 7.74 -8.35
N CYS A 172 7.80 7.14 -9.37
CA CYS A 172 6.61 7.64 -10.09
C CYS A 172 5.45 8.06 -9.18
N GLN A 173 5.11 7.21 -8.21
CA GLN A 173 4.01 7.50 -7.28
C GLN A 173 4.32 8.73 -6.42
N GLY A 174 5.56 8.92 -6.00
CA GLY A 174 5.98 10.08 -5.22
C GLY A 174 5.78 11.39 -5.99
N TRP A 175 6.27 11.48 -7.21
CA TRP A 175 6.09 12.65 -8.07
C TRP A 175 4.61 12.93 -8.38
N ARG A 176 3.83 11.88 -8.66
CA ARG A 176 2.39 12.00 -8.83
C ARG A 176 1.72 12.59 -7.57
N THR A 177 2.05 12.05 -6.40
CA THR A 177 1.49 12.51 -5.11
C THR A 177 1.88 13.95 -4.82
N LEU A 178 3.15 14.32 -5.04
CA LEU A 178 3.63 15.69 -4.84
C LEU A 178 2.89 16.69 -5.76
N GLY A 179 2.75 16.34 -7.04
CA GLY A 179 1.99 17.14 -7.99
C GLY A 179 0.53 17.33 -7.57
N MET A 180 -0.13 16.27 -7.11
CA MET A 180 -1.51 16.33 -6.62
C MET A 180 -1.66 17.20 -5.36
N ILE A 181 -0.72 17.13 -4.43
CA ILE A 181 -0.71 17.99 -3.24
C ILE A 181 -0.54 19.46 -3.62
N TYR A 182 0.41 19.78 -4.51
CA TYR A 182 0.59 21.15 -4.99
C TYR A 182 -0.65 21.66 -5.75
N GLU A 183 -1.24 20.82 -6.62
CA GLU A 183 -2.45 21.18 -7.36
C GLU A 183 -3.62 21.48 -6.43
N GLY A 184 -3.88 20.60 -5.47
CA GLY A 184 -4.98 20.75 -4.52
C GLY A 184 -4.79 21.88 -3.51
N SER A 185 -3.53 22.34 -3.31
CA SER A 185 -3.21 23.53 -2.50
C SER A 185 -3.05 24.82 -3.30
N GLY A 186 -3.40 24.81 -4.60
CA GLY A 186 -3.41 26.01 -5.45
C GLY A 186 -2.04 26.45 -6.00
N HIS A 187 -0.99 25.66 -5.78
CA HIS A 187 0.36 25.94 -6.27
C HIS A 187 0.57 25.37 -7.69
N THR A 188 -0.15 25.91 -8.67
CA THR A 188 -0.20 25.34 -10.05
C THR A 188 1.16 25.23 -10.71
N ASP A 189 2.07 26.21 -10.55
CA ASP A 189 3.40 26.13 -11.15
C ASP A 189 4.19 24.95 -10.58
N LYS A 190 4.22 24.79 -9.25
CA LYS A 190 4.90 23.69 -8.57
C LYS A 190 4.27 22.33 -8.89
N ALA A 191 2.94 22.30 -9.08
CA ALA A 191 2.26 21.09 -9.54
C ALA A 191 2.75 20.68 -10.93
N CYS A 192 2.87 21.65 -11.86
CA CYS A 192 3.40 21.39 -13.19
C CYS A 192 4.85 20.94 -13.19
N GLU A 193 5.68 21.48 -12.29
CA GLU A 193 7.05 20.99 -12.11
C GLU A 193 7.06 19.53 -11.66
N ALA A 194 6.31 19.20 -10.62
CA ALA A 194 6.24 17.83 -10.11
C ALA A 194 5.64 16.84 -11.15
N PHE A 195 4.63 17.25 -11.90
CA PHE A 195 4.10 16.42 -12.99
C PHE A 195 5.05 16.33 -14.20
N ALA A 196 5.94 17.32 -14.41
CA ALA A 196 6.98 17.20 -15.43
C ALA A 196 8.02 16.15 -15.04
N GLU A 197 8.48 16.16 -13.79
CA GLU A 197 9.35 15.09 -13.26
C GLU A 197 8.67 13.73 -13.34
N PHE A 198 7.37 13.65 -12.99
CA PHE A 198 6.61 12.40 -13.13
C PHE A 198 6.61 11.90 -14.58
N ALA A 199 6.41 12.76 -15.57
CA ALA A 199 6.41 12.37 -16.98
C ALA A 199 7.82 12.07 -17.51
N GLN A 200 8.85 12.72 -16.97
CA GLN A 200 10.24 12.50 -17.36
C GLN A 200 10.77 11.17 -16.84
N ASP A 201 10.56 10.88 -15.55
CA ASP A 201 11.08 9.68 -14.90
C ASP A 201 10.25 8.44 -15.20
N CYS A 202 8.99 8.64 -15.60
CA CYS A 202 8.03 7.59 -15.90
C CYS A 202 7.38 7.78 -17.28
N PRO A 203 8.18 7.81 -18.36
CA PRO A 203 7.73 8.26 -19.68
C PRO A 203 6.66 7.37 -20.32
N THR A 204 6.53 6.12 -19.89
CA THR A 204 5.52 5.19 -20.41
C THR A 204 4.21 5.21 -19.62
N VAL A 205 4.13 6.02 -18.56
CA VAL A 205 2.93 6.15 -17.74
C VAL A 205 2.01 7.24 -18.31
N ALA A 206 0.95 6.82 -18.98
CA ALA A 206 0.01 7.74 -19.62
C ALA A 206 -0.61 8.78 -18.68
N ASP A 207 -0.92 8.41 -17.41
CA ASP A 207 -1.43 9.34 -16.38
C ASP A 207 -0.46 10.50 -16.11
N ALA A 208 0.85 10.26 -16.19
CA ALA A 208 1.86 11.29 -16.00
C ALA A 208 1.71 12.41 -17.04
N HIS A 209 1.56 12.01 -18.29
CA HIS A 209 1.36 12.93 -19.41
C HIS A 209 0.00 13.62 -19.38
N GLN A 210 -1.06 12.93 -18.96
CA GLN A 210 -2.38 13.54 -18.77
C GLN A 210 -2.31 14.63 -17.69
N LYS A 211 -1.76 14.33 -16.51
CA LYS A 211 -1.60 15.29 -15.41
C LYS A 211 -0.80 16.51 -15.83
N LEU A 212 0.32 16.29 -16.52
CA LEU A 212 1.14 17.37 -17.04
C LEU A 212 0.40 18.21 -18.09
N GLY A 213 -0.36 17.57 -18.99
CA GLY A 213 -1.17 18.25 -19.99
C GLY A 213 -2.22 19.16 -19.37
N LEU A 214 -3.00 18.63 -18.40
CA LEU A 214 -4.01 19.39 -17.68
C LEU A 214 -3.42 20.58 -16.92
N CYS A 215 -2.28 20.39 -16.29
CA CYS A 215 -1.58 21.45 -15.59
C CYS A 215 -1.11 22.55 -16.56
N ARG A 216 -0.54 22.18 -17.70
CA ARG A 216 -0.10 23.12 -18.75
C ARG A 216 -1.26 23.92 -19.34
N VAL A 217 -2.45 23.33 -19.47
CA VAL A 217 -3.67 24.05 -19.86
C VAL A 217 -4.00 25.15 -18.85
N LYS A 218 -3.96 24.83 -17.53
CA LYS A 218 -4.21 25.84 -16.47
C LYS A 218 -3.25 27.01 -16.52
N LEU A 219 -2.00 26.78 -16.97
CA LEU A 219 -0.98 27.83 -17.15
C LEU A 219 -1.04 28.52 -18.54
N GLY A 220 -2.03 28.20 -19.39
CA GLY A 220 -2.15 28.76 -20.74
C GLY A 220 -1.05 28.29 -21.72
N ARG A 221 -0.28 27.25 -21.37
CA ARG A 221 0.83 26.71 -22.18
C ARG A 221 0.32 25.72 -23.22
N THR A 222 -0.50 26.19 -24.15
CA THR A 222 -1.30 25.36 -25.08
C THR A 222 -0.46 24.39 -25.90
N GLU A 223 0.67 24.83 -26.49
CA GLU A 223 1.51 23.95 -27.30
C GLU A 223 2.14 22.82 -26.51
N LEU A 224 2.63 23.15 -25.32
CA LEU A 224 3.19 22.15 -24.42
C LEU A 224 2.10 21.17 -23.88
N ALA A 225 0.88 21.66 -23.69
CA ALA A 225 -0.25 20.82 -23.29
C ALA A 225 -0.62 19.84 -24.42
N ARG A 226 -0.63 20.28 -25.71
CA ARG A 226 -0.85 19.37 -26.83
C ARG A 226 0.19 18.26 -26.90
N ALA A 227 1.47 18.60 -26.74
CA ALA A 227 2.53 17.59 -26.69
C ALA A 227 2.32 16.57 -25.56
N SER A 228 1.91 17.04 -24.40
CA SER A 228 1.61 16.12 -23.28
C SER A 228 0.43 15.20 -23.58
N PHE A 229 -0.67 15.71 -24.11
CA PHE A 229 -1.81 14.86 -24.42
C PHE A 229 -1.52 13.91 -25.60
N ALA A 230 -0.70 14.29 -26.56
CA ALA A 230 -0.23 13.38 -27.61
C ALA A 230 0.55 12.20 -27.01
N ALA A 231 1.50 12.46 -26.11
CA ALA A 231 2.23 11.41 -25.38
C ALA A 231 1.29 10.55 -24.51
N CYS A 232 0.29 11.15 -23.85
CA CYS A 232 -0.72 10.38 -23.14
C CYS A 232 -1.46 9.41 -24.07
N VAL A 233 -1.91 9.86 -25.25
CA VAL A 233 -2.58 9.02 -26.25
C VAL A 233 -1.67 7.90 -26.73
N GLU A 234 -0.38 8.17 -26.89
CA GLU A 234 0.61 7.19 -27.33
C GLU A 234 0.77 6.05 -26.31
N HIS A 235 0.85 6.38 -25.03
CA HIS A 235 1.14 5.41 -23.98
C HIS A 235 -0.11 4.82 -23.30
N ALA A 236 -1.30 5.42 -23.50
CA ALA A 236 -2.53 4.90 -22.95
C ALA A 236 -3.05 3.70 -23.76
N GLY A 237 -3.31 2.60 -23.08
CA GLY A 237 -4.11 1.50 -23.65
C GLY A 237 -5.56 1.93 -23.94
N PRO A 238 -6.36 1.05 -24.57
CA PRO A 238 -7.79 1.30 -24.79
C PRO A 238 -8.50 1.59 -23.45
N GLY A 239 -9.37 2.62 -23.42
CA GLY A 239 -10.16 2.97 -22.24
C GLY A 239 -10.28 4.47 -22.00
N SER A 240 -10.92 4.84 -20.91
CA SER A 240 -11.30 6.21 -20.58
C SER A 240 -10.14 7.20 -20.55
N LEU A 241 -8.98 6.80 -20.01
CA LEU A 241 -7.81 7.66 -19.98
C LEU A 241 -7.36 8.10 -21.38
N ARG A 242 -7.32 7.16 -22.34
CA ARG A 242 -6.99 7.47 -23.73
C ARG A 242 -8.04 8.39 -24.37
N GLU A 243 -9.31 8.09 -24.14
CA GLU A 243 -10.44 8.89 -24.64
C GLU A 243 -10.40 10.32 -24.13
N ASP A 244 -10.12 10.50 -22.84
CA ASP A 244 -9.92 11.82 -22.24
C ASP A 244 -8.77 12.58 -22.91
N CYS A 245 -7.61 11.95 -23.06
CA CYS A 245 -6.45 12.57 -23.69
C CYS A 245 -6.72 12.94 -25.17
N VAL A 246 -7.41 12.10 -25.92
CA VAL A 246 -7.87 12.40 -27.30
C VAL A 246 -8.80 13.60 -27.29
N SER A 247 -9.76 13.66 -26.37
CA SER A 247 -10.71 14.77 -26.25
C SER A 247 -9.99 16.10 -26.00
N TYR A 248 -9.07 16.12 -25.01
CA TYR A 248 -8.27 17.32 -24.72
C TYR A 248 -7.39 17.73 -25.90
N LEU A 249 -6.71 16.79 -26.54
CA LEU A 249 -5.83 17.05 -27.69
C LEU A 249 -6.63 17.68 -28.86
N THR A 250 -7.79 17.10 -29.17
CA THR A 250 -8.67 17.60 -30.24
C THR A 250 -9.19 19.00 -29.93
N ARG A 251 -9.64 19.26 -28.69
CA ARG A 251 -10.11 20.61 -28.28
C ARG A 251 -9.03 21.67 -28.38
N LEU A 252 -7.77 21.28 -28.22
CA LEU A 252 -6.61 22.18 -28.38
C LEU A 252 -6.15 22.28 -29.85
N GLY A 253 -6.84 21.64 -30.83
CA GLY A 253 -6.48 21.65 -32.24
C GLY A 253 -5.26 20.77 -32.56
N GLY A 254 -4.95 19.79 -31.74
CA GLY A 254 -3.86 18.84 -31.98
C GLY A 254 -4.31 17.66 -32.84
N ALA A 255 -3.37 17.11 -33.64
CA ALA A 255 -3.59 15.88 -34.39
C ALA A 255 -3.51 14.66 -33.46
N VAL A 256 -4.47 13.75 -33.56
CA VAL A 256 -4.50 12.52 -32.75
C VAL A 256 -3.52 11.50 -33.33
N PRO A 257 -2.53 11.00 -32.57
CA PRO A 257 -1.64 9.94 -33.04
C PRO A 257 -2.42 8.68 -33.43
N ALA A 258 -1.98 8.00 -34.48
CA ALA A 258 -2.54 6.72 -34.85
C ALA A 258 -2.37 5.71 -33.72
N PRO A 259 -3.35 4.81 -33.47
CA PRO A 259 -3.20 3.78 -32.47
C PRO A 259 -2.00 2.89 -32.81
N HIS A 260 -1.16 2.59 -31.80
CA HIS A 260 -0.12 1.57 -31.98
C HIS A 260 -0.76 0.24 -32.37
N PRO A 261 -0.18 -0.49 -33.32
CA PRO A 261 -0.65 -1.85 -33.61
C PRO A 261 -0.58 -2.67 -32.31
N ALA A 262 -1.65 -3.41 -32.04
CA ALA A 262 -1.68 -4.31 -30.89
C ALA A 262 -0.45 -5.24 -30.92
N PRO A 263 0.20 -5.51 -29.77
CA PRO A 263 1.27 -6.50 -29.73
C PRO A 263 0.73 -7.83 -30.30
N PRO A 264 1.55 -8.57 -31.08
CA PRO A 264 1.11 -9.84 -31.61
C PRO A 264 0.65 -10.73 -30.47
N ALA A 265 -0.55 -11.32 -30.63
CA ALA A 265 -1.11 -12.24 -29.66
C ALA A 265 -0.05 -13.29 -29.33
N ALA A 266 0.22 -13.48 -28.02
CA ALA A 266 1.09 -14.55 -27.58
C ALA A 266 0.58 -15.86 -28.19
N LYS A 267 1.43 -16.53 -28.94
CA LYS A 267 1.08 -17.84 -29.50
C LYS A 267 0.77 -18.80 -28.37
N PRO A 268 -0.27 -19.63 -28.49
CA PRO A 268 -0.71 -20.60 -27.49
C PRO A 268 0.37 -21.62 -27.15
#